data_c66793200244640eae5c01c7b775d282
#
_entry.id   c66793200244640eae5c01c7b775d282
#
_cell.length_a   1.000
_cell.length_b   1.000
_cell.length_c   1.000
_cell.angle_alpha   90.00
_cell.angle_beta   90.00
_cell.angle_gamma   90.00
#
_symmetry.space_group_name_H-M   'P 1'
#
loop_
_entity.id
_entity.type
_entity.pdbx_description
1 polymer ?
#
loop_
_entity_poly.entity_id
_entity_poly.type
_entity_poly.pdbx_seq_one_letter_code
_entity_poly.pdbx_strand_id
1 'polypeptide(L)' 'MNYSHFVGLDVGKKSFDASLVSLDQELSHHTFPNTPEGIEELLHWIKQHGVEVETALFCAENTGSYVIDL' A
#
# COMPACT_ATOMS: atom_id res chain seq x y z
N MET A 1 -14.91 12.88 -2.71
CA MET A 1 -14.44 11.64 -2.08
C MET A 1 -13.17 11.92 -1.29
N ASN A 2 -13.16 11.49 -0.04
CA ASN A 2 -12.05 11.82 0.85
C ASN A 2 -11.23 10.60 1.19
N TYR A 3 -9.96 10.65 0.88
CA TYR A 3 -9.01 9.64 1.32
C TYR A 3 -8.23 10.18 2.50
N SER A 4 -8.14 9.40 3.55
CA SER A 4 -7.40 9.81 4.75
C SER A 4 -5.93 9.43 4.63
N HIS A 5 -5.63 8.40 3.85
CA HIS A 5 -4.28 7.87 3.74
C HIS A 5 -3.98 7.44 2.31
N PHE A 6 -2.69 7.39 1.99
CA PHE A 6 -2.21 6.88 0.72
C PHE A 6 -1.26 5.73 0.98
N VAL A 7 -1.39 4.69 0.16
CA VAL A 7 -0.49 3.55 0.23
C VAL A 7 0.25 3.48 -1.09
N GLY A 8 1.53 3.82 -1.06
CA GLY A 8 2.38 3.72 -2.24
C GLY A 8 3.00 2.34 -2.31
N LEU A 9 2.92 1.70 -3.46
CA LEU A 9 3.44 0.36 -3.67
C LEU A 9 4.50 0.38 -4.75
N ASP A 10 5.67 -0.17 -4.44
CA ASP A 10 6.74 -0.37 -5.42
C ASP A 10 6.83 -1.87 -5.66
N VAL A 11 6.30 -2.31 -6.80
CA VAL A 11 6.04 -3.72 -7.07
C VAL A 11 7.20 -4.35 -7.83
N GLY A 12 7.75 -5.42 -7.26
CA GLY A 12 8.74 -6.26 -7.92
C GLY A 12 8.19 -7.64 -8.21
N LYS A 13 9.02 -8.51 -8.75
CA LYS A 13 8.59 -9.86 -9.08
C LYS A 13 8.32 -10.71 -7.84
N LYS A 14 9.17 -10.59 -6.84
CA LYS A 14 9.10 -11.46 -5.66
C LYS A 14 8.52 -10.77 -4.44
N SER A 15 8.56 -9.45 -4.41
CA SER A 15 8.11 -8.70 -3.27
C SER A 15 7.64 -7.32 -3.70
N PHE A 16 6.94 -6.65 -2.81
CA PHE A 16 6.59 -5.25 -3.02
C PHE A 16 6.81 -4.48 -1.72
N ASP A 17 7.19 -3.22 -1.89
CA ASP A 17 7.36 -2.31 -0.77
C ASP A 17 6.11 -1.46 -0.65
N ALA A 18 5.62 -1.29 0.57
CA ALA A 18 4.46 -0.46 0.83
C ALA A 18 4.84 0.67 1.75
N SER A 19 4.41 1.88 1.40
CA SER A 19 4.59 3.07 2.22
C SER A 19 3.22 3.60 2.58
N LEU A 20 2.98 3.78 3.86
CA LEU A 20 1.74 4.35 4.36
C LEU A 20 1.96 5.82 4.64
N VAL A 21 1.21 6.68 3.96
CA VAL A 21 1.41 8.11 4.00
C VAL A 21 0.12 8.81 4.39
N SER A 22 0.22 9.78 5.27
CA SER A 22 -0.90 10.63 5.66
C SER A 22 -0.42 12.08 5.69
N LEU A 23 -1.11 12.97 4.98
CA LEU A 23 -0.84 14.40 5.02
C LEU A 23 0.64 14.72 4.76
N ASP A 24 1.18 14.18 3.70
CA ASP A 24 2.57 14.41 3.29
C ASP A 24 3.61 13.82 4.25
N GLN A 25 3.18 13.01 5.19
CA GLN A 25 4.09 12.40 6.15
C GLN A 25 4.03 10.90 6.03
N GLU A 26 5.19 10.27 5.85
CA GLU A 26 5.25 8.82 5.84
C GLU A 26 5.13 8.29 7.26
N LEU A 27 4.13 7.46 7.48
CA LEU A 27 3.86 6.89 8.79
C LEU A 27 4.60 5.57 9.01
N SER A 28 4.72 4.76 7.96
CA SER A 28 5.33 3.45 8.09
C SER A 28 5.69 2.92 6.71
N HIS A 29 6.61 1.97 6.70
CA HIS A 29 7.07 1.33 5.47
C HIS A 29 7.32 -0.14 5.78
N HIS A 30 6.95 -1.01 4.85
CA HIS A 30 7.15 -2.44 5.04
C HIS A 30 7.22 -3.15 3.70
N THR A 31 7.96 -4.25 3.67
CA THR A 31 8.10 -5.09 2.48
C THR A 31 7.31 -6.37 2.66
N PHE A 32 6.55 -6.74 1.64
CA PHE A 32 5.72 -7.94 1.67
C PHE A 32 6.06 -8.83 0.48
N PRO A 33 5.87 -10.14 0.61
CA PRO A 33 6.02 -11.03 -0.55
C PRO A 33 4.93 -10.77 -1.58
N ASN A 34 5.29 -10.86 -2.86
CA ASN A 34 4.31 -10.65 -3.93
C ASN A 34 3.53 -11.94 -4.17
N THR A 35 2.68 -12.26 -3.23
CA THR A 35 1.84 -13.46 -3.19
C THR A 35 0.47 -13.08 -2.66
N PRO A 36 -0.55 -13.94 -2.84
CA PRO A 36 -1.85 -13.66 -2.22
C PRO A 36 -1.76 -13.48 -0.71
N GLU A 37 -0.90 -14.25 -0.03
CA GLU A 37 -0.69 -14.11 1.40
C GLU A 37 -0.07 -12.75 1.73
N GLY A 38 0.86 -12.29 0.90
CA GLY A 38 1.48 -10.98 1.10
C GLY A 38 0.49 -9.85 0.98
N ILE A 39 -0.47 -9.98 0.07
CA ILE A 39 -1.53 -8.98 -0.07
C ILE A 39 -2.42 -8.97 1.16
N GLU A 40 -2.75 -10.13 1.71
CA GLU A 40 -3.52 -10.20 2.95
C GLU A 40 -2.76 -9.57 4.10
N GLU A 41 -1.46 -9.81 4.17
CA GLU A 41 -0.62 -9.20 5.19
C GLU A 41 -0.60 -7.67 5.04
N LEU A 42 -0.56 -7.18 3.83
CA LEU A 42 -0.62 -5.74 3.56
C LEU A 42 -1.92 -5.15 4.13
N LEU A 43 -3.04 -5.77 3.85
CA LEU A 43 -4.32 -5.26 4.32
C LEU A 43 -4.39 -5.29 5.85
N HIS A 44 -3.86 -6.34 6.46
CA HIS A 44 -3.80 -6.45 7.90
C HIS A 44 -2.90 -5.37 8.51
N TRP A 45 -1.76 -5.12 7.88
CA TRP A 45 -0.82 -4.10 8.30
C TRP A 45 -1.44 -2.71 8.28
N ILE A 46 -2.21 -2.42 7.23
CA ILE A 46 -2.92 -1.15 7.13
C ILE A 46 -3.90 -1.00 8.28
N LYS A 47 -4.65 -2.06 8.58
CA LYS A 47 -5.62 -2.03 9.68
C LYS A 47 -4.95 -1.84 11.03
N GLN A 48 -3.76 -2.41 11.20
CA GLN A 48 -3.01 -2.24 12.45
C GLN A 48 -2.64 -0.79 12.70
N HIS A 49 -2.55 0.01 11.65
CA HIS A 49 -2.27 1.44 11.78
C HIS A 49 -3.56 2.26 11.94
N GLY A 50 -4.69 1.61 12.12
CA GLY A 50 -5.94 2.32 12.31
C GLY A 50 -6.54 2.88 11.04
N VAL A 51 -6.09 2.39 9.89
CA VAL A 51 -6.54 2.88 8.59
C VAL A 51 -7.55 1.91 8.00
N GLU A 52 -8.65 2.44 7.49
CA GLU A 52 -9.64 1.63 6.80
C GLU A 52 -9.29 1.58 5.32
N VAL A 53 -9.38 0.39 4.74
CA VAL A 53 -9.04 0.18 3.33
C VAL A 53 -9.92 1.06 2.43
N GLU A 54 -11.14 1.29 2.83
CA GLU A 54 -12.09 2.09 2.04
C GLU A 54 -11.70 3.56 1.93
N THR A 55 -10.91 4.06 2.89
CA THR A 55 -10.47 5.45 2.88
C THR A 55 -9.01 5.58 2.51
N ALA A 56 -8.38 4.51 2.05
CA ALA A 56 -7.00 4.51 1.61
C ALA A 56 -6.94 4.44 0.08
N LEU A 57 -6.13 5.30 -0.50
CA LEU A 57 -5.89 5.29 -1.94
C LEU A 57 -4.60 4.51 -2.20
N PHE A 58 -4.69 3.48 -3.03
CA PHE A 58 -3.54 2.64 -3.37
C PHE A 58 -2.98 3.06 -4.71
N CYS A 59 -1.68 3.34 -4.74
CA CYS A 59 -0.98 3.67 -5.96
C CYS A 59 0.22 2.75 -6.09
N ALA A 60 0.36 2.11 -7.23
CA ALA A 60 1.47 1.21 -7.46
C ALA A 60 2.31 1.72 -8.62
N GLU A 61 3.62 1.71 -8.43
CA GLU A 61 4.56 2.01 -9.47
C GLU A 61 5.50 0.83 -9.65
N ASN A 62 5.76 0.52 -10.87
CA ASN A 62 6.84 -0.33 -11.27
C ASN A 62 7.62 0.50 -12.29
N THR A 63 8.63 -0.05 -12.93
CA THR A 63 9.41 0.71 -13.89
C THR A 63 8.56 1.44 -14.93
N GLY A 64 7.33 1.04 -15.11
CA GLY A 64 6.41 1.64 -16.06
C GLY A 64 5.29 2.46 -15.46
N SER A 65 5.27 2.65 -14.17
CA SER A 65 4.23 3.43 -13.49
C SER A 65 2.83 2.87 -13.73
N TYR A 66 2.43 1.95 -12.89
CA TYR A 66 1.09 1.37 -12.97
C TYR A 66 0.19 1.92 -11.92
N VAL A 67 -1.07 2.08 -12.31
CA VAL A 67 -2.14 2.28 -11.33
C VAL A 67 -2.89 0.95 -11.26
N ILE A 68 -3.01 0.42 -10.06
CA ILE A 68 -3.72 -0.83 -9.85
C ILE A 68 -5.15 -0.51 -9.45
N ASP A 69 -6.10 -0.99 -10.24
CA ASP A 69 -7.50 -0.94 -9.89
C ASP A 69 -7.81 -2.09 -8.94
N LEU A 70 -8.04 -1.74 -7.72
CA LEU A 70 -8.39 -2.73 -6.72
C LEU A 70 -9.88 -2.76 -6.47
#